data_e4624b969152c9de64d50f41b46aa46d
#
_entry.id   e4624b969152c9de64d50f41b46aa46d
#
_cell.length_a   1.000
_cell.length_b   1.000
_cell.length_c   1.000
_cell.angle_alpha   90.00
_cell.angle_beta   90.00
_cell.angle_gamma   90.00
#
_symmetry.space_group_name_H-M   'P 1'
#
loop_
_entity.id
_entity.type
_entity.pdbx_description
1 polymer ?
#
loop_
_entity_poly.entity_id
_entity_poly.type
_entity_poly.pdbx_seq_one_letter_code
_entity_poly.pdbx_strand_id
1 'polypeptide(L)'
;MEHDNDMRWLIALISDAGIRLAKAAGLHIDDIKLDEDISYVDIKPHPWRSLKTKGSKRQVPLVGASLWAAQRIKANASSCFAFPRYTDNTRCNANSATNALNKWLHANFRKDIVIHGFRHAMRDRLRAVSCPSEMIDQIGGWSSGKVGEGYGEGHSVLQTKQWMTRLVLHLSSKPTERNFASGK
;
A
#
# COMPACT_ATOMS: atom_id res chain seq x y z
N MET A 1 2.42 -14.54 19.01
CA MET A 1 2.22 -14.82 17.58
C MET A 1 0.78 -14.62 17.08
N GLU A 2 -0.13 -14.19 17.93
CA GLU A 2 -1.56 -13.94 17.63
C GLU A 2 -1.83 -12.76 16.68
N HIS A 3 -0.80 -12.02 16.32
CA HIS A 3 -0.90 -10.73 15.61
C HIS A 3 -0.37 -10.73 14.16
N ASP A 4 0.05 -11.87 13.63
CA ASP A 4 0.65 -12.00 12.31
C ASP A 4 -0.31 -12.76 11.37
N ASN A 5 -1.13 -12.03 10.63
CA ASN A 5 -2.14 -12.59 9.74
C ASN A 5 -2.36 -11.73 8.48
N ASP A 6 -3.12 -12.28 7.53
CA ASP A 6 -3.40 -11.68 6.22
C ASP A 6 -4.02 -10.27 6.29
N MET A 7 -4.90 -10.01 7.26
CA MET A 7 -5.50 -8.68 7.43
C MET A 7 -4.47 -7.63 7.82
N ARG A 8 -3.56 -7.96 8.76
CA ARG A 8 -2.49 -7.05 9.18
C ARG A 8 -1.49 -6.81 8.07
N TRP A 9 -1.14 -7.85 7.30
CA TRP A 9 -0.26 -7.71 6.14
C TRP A 9 -0.88 -6.80 5.08
N LEU A 10 -2.20 -6.96 4.83
CA LEU A 10 -2.89 -6.12 3.84
C LEU A 10 -2.96 -4.65 4.30
N ILE A 11 -3.23 -4.38 5.58
CA ILE A 11 -3.22 -3.03 6.15
C ILE A 11 -1.81 -2.42 6.06
N ALA A 12 -0.77 -3.15 6.50
CA ALA A 12 0.61 -2.69 6.49
C ALA A 12 1.10 -2.41 5.06
N LEU A 13 0.75 -3.26 4.11
CA LEU A 13 1.06 -3.06 2.70
C LEU A 13 0.44 -1.76 2.17
N ILE A 14 -0.83 -1.49 2.48
CA ILE A 14 -1.53 -0.26 2.04
C ILE A 14 -0.96 0.97 2.74
N SER A 15 -0.63 0.87 4.03
CA SER A 15 -0.17 1.98 4.86
C SER A 15 1.08 2.66 4.29
N ASP A 16 2.09 1.87 3.94
CA ASP A 16 3.39 2.40 3.54
C ASP A 16 3.69 2.29 2.04
N ALA A 17 2.88 1.55 1.27
CA ALA A 17 2.95 1.57 -0.19
C ALA A 17 1.90 2.49 -0.84
N GLY A 18 0.87 2.93 -0.10
CA GLY A 18 -0.17 3.84 -0.60
C GLY A 18 -1.02 3.29 -1.75
N ILE A 19 -0.98 1.99 -2.03
CA ILE A 19 -1.74 1.36 -3.11
C ILE A 19 -3.22 1.24 -2.76
N ARG A 20 -4.10 1.24 -3.78
CA ARG A 20 -5.54 1.03 -3.56
C ARG A 20 -5.81 -0.39 -3.07
N LEU A 21 -6.73 -0.55 -2.12
CA LEU A 21 -7.10 -1.86 -1.55
C LEU A 21 -7.37 -2.92 -2.62
N ALA A 22 -8.17 -2.61 -3.65
CA ALA A 22 -8.45 -3.55 -4.74
C ALA A 22 -7.18 -4.00 -5.50
N LYS A 23 -6.13 -3.18 -5.52
CA LYS A 23 -4.86 -3.54 -6.15
C LYS A 23 -3.99 -4.38 -5.22
N ALA A 24 -4.00 -4.07 -3.93
CA ALA A 24 -3.31 -4.84 -2.91
C ALA A 24 -3.93 -6.23 -2.72
N ALA A 25 -5.25 -6.29 -2.53
CA ALA A 25 -5.98 -7.55 -2.36
C ALA A 25 -5.87 -8.49 -3.57
N GLY A 26 -5.80 -7.93 -4.78
CA GLY A 26 -5.68 -8.69 -6.03
C GLY A 26 -4.24 -8.92 -6.51
N LEU A 27 -3.23 -8.85 -5.65
CA LEU A 27 -1.84 -9.13 -6.04
C LEU A 27 -1.62 -10.62 -6.32
N HIS A 28 -0.91 -10.90 -7.40
CA HIS A 28 -0.25 -12.18 -7.60
C HIS A 28 1.03 -12.22 -6.78
N ILE A 29 1.46 -13.38 -6.32
CA ILE A 29 2.70 -13.52 -5.55
C ILE A 29 3.91 -13.02 -6.34
N ASP A 30 3.94 -13.25 -7.66
CA ASP A 30 5.02 -12.79 -8.53
C ASP A 30 5.00 -11.27 -8.80
N ASP A 31 3.93 -10.56 -8.44
CA ASP A 31 3.93 -9.09 -8.46
C ASP A 31 4.78 -8.51 -7.34
N ILE A 32 5.10 -9.30 -6.30
CA ILE A 32 5.92 -8.89 -5.16
C ILE A 32 7.37 -9.29 -5.45
N LYS A 33 8.22 -8.31 -5.69
CA LYS A 33 9.65 -8.47 -5.99
C LYS A 33 10.47 -8.13 -4.75
N LEU A 34 11.10 -9.15 -4.16
CA LEU A 34 11.97 -9.00 -2.98
C LEU A 34 13.44 -9.29 -3.29
N ASP A 35 13.70 -10.02 -4.37
CA ASP A 35 15.04 -10.53 -4.74
C ASP A 35 15.80 -9.56 -5.67
N GLU A 36 15.27 -8.37 -5.89
CA GLU A 36 15.84 -7.28 -6.67
C GLU A 36 16.62 -6.33 -5.76
N ASP A 37 17.50 -5.51 -6.33
CA ASP A 37 18.22 -4.43 -5.59
C ASP A 37 17.27 -3.50 -4.85
N ILE A 38 16.08 -3.31 -5.40
CA ILE A 38 15.00 -2.55 -4.81
C ILE A 38 13.76 -3.44 -4.72
N SER A 39 13.35 -3.79 -3.50
CA SER A 39 12.08 -4.49 -3.30
C SER A 39 10.90 -3.60 -3.69
N TYR A 40 9.97 -4.11 -4.51
CA TYR A 40 8.80 -3.37 -4.99
C TYR A 40 7.60 -4.29 -5.27
N VAL A 41 6.44 -3.67 -5.41
CA VAL A 41 5.23 -4.31 -5.95
C VAL A 41 5.00 -3.79 -7.37
N ASP A 42 4.84 -4.71 -8.33
CA ASP A 42 4.47 -4.40 -9.72
C ASP A 42 2.94 -4.35 -9.86
N ILE A 43 2.39 -3.15 -9.96
CA ILE A 43 0.96 -2.94 -10.19
C ILE A 43 0.68 -3.02 -11.69
N LYS A 44 0.23 -4.18 -12.14
CA LYS A 44 -0.12 -4.48 -13.54
C LYS A 44 -1.51 -5.09 -13.66
N PRO A 45 -2.13 -5.10 -14.86
CA PRO A 45 -3.42 -5.76 -15.06
C PRO A 45 -3.28 -7.29 -14.94
N HIS A 46 -4.34 -7.92 -14.46
CA HIS A 46 -4.52 -9.38 -14.44
C HIS A 46 -5.96 -9.71 -14.88
N PRO A 47 -6.28 -10.93 -15.28
CA PRO A 47 -7.65 -11.32 -15.63
C PRO A 47 -8.69 -10.99 -14.56
N TRP A 48 -8.33 -11.17 -13.29
CA TRP A 48 -9.17 -10.88 -12.11
C TRP A 48 -9.09 -9.44 -11.60
N ARG A 49 -8.19 -8.61 -12.14
CA ARG A 49 -7.92 -7.24 -11.66
C ARG A 49 -7.58 -6.29 -12.79
N SER A 50 -8.57 -5.58 -13.30
CA SER A 50 -8.35 -4.52 -14.28
C SER A 50 -7.65 -3.30 -13.68
N LEU A 51 -7.00 -2.50 -14.51
CA LEU A 51 -6.54 -1.15 -14.17
C LEU A 51 -7.47 -0.12 -14.79
N LYS A 52 -7.82 0.92 -14.02
CA LYS A 52 -8.75 1.97 -14.48
C LYS A 52 -8.17 2.82 -15.62
N THR A 53 -6.85 3.04 -15.60
CA THR A 53 -6.13 3.85 -16.60
C THR A 53 -4.76 3.23 -16.89
N LYS A 54 -4.16 3.58 -18.05
CA LYS A 54 -2.79 3.15 -18.42
C LYS A 54 -1.78 3.59 -17.36
N GLY A 55 -1.87 4.81 -16.82
CA GLY A 55 -0.99 5.33 -15.73
C GLY A 55 -1.16 4.64 -14.38
N SER A 56 -2.12 3.71 -14.24
CA SER A 56 -2.22 2.88 -13.04
C SER A 56 -1.17 1.76 -12.98
N LYS A 57 -0.56 1.37 -14.13
CA LYS A 57 0.56 0.42 -14.16
C LYS A 57 1.80 1.12 -13.63
N ARG A 58 2.41 0.57 -12.59
CA ARG A 58 3.60 1.15 -11.97
C ARG A 58 4.26 0.18 -11.00
N GLN A 59 5.53 0.41 -10.74
CA GLN A 59 6.28 -0.22 -9.66
C GLN A 59 6.22 0.67 -8.43
N VAL A 60 5.86 0.09 -7.28
CA VAL A 60 5.77 0.80 -6.00
C VAL A 60 6.79 0.21 -5.06
N PRO A 61 7.85 0.96 -4.67
CA PRO A 61 8.85 0.48 -3.73
C PRO A 61 8.23 0.06 -2.39
N LEU A 62 8.80 -0.95 -1.78
CA LEU A 62 8.42 -1.44 -0.47
C LEU A 62 9.36 -0.88 0.59
N VAL A 63 8.80 -0.22 1.60
CA VAL A 63 9.52 0.38 2.72
C VAL A 63 8.77 0.13 4.03
N GLY A 64 9.46 0.19 5.17
CA GLY A 64 8.81 0.12 6.48
C GLY A 64 7.85 -1.07 6.63
N ALA A 65 6.63 -0.78 7.06
CA ALA A 65 5.60 -1.80 7.29
C ALA A 65 5.19 -2.53 6.00
N SER A 66 5.24 -1.88 4.83
CA SER A 66 4.90 -2.52 3.56
C SER A 66 5.95 -3.56 3.14
N LEU A 67 7.23 -3.32 3.41
CA LEU A 67 8.30 -4.31 3.16
C LEU A 67 8.14 -5.52 4.08
N TRP A 68 7.94 -5.29 5.38
CA TRP A 68 7.65 -6.36 6.33
C TRP A 68 6.45 -7.22 5.87
N ALA A 69 5.34 -6.58 5.49
CA ALA A 69 4.16 -7.29 5.03
C ALA A 69 4.43 -8.13 3.78
N ALA A 70 5.15 -7.59 2.81
CA ALA A 70 5.51 -8.30 1.59
C ALA A 70 6.38 -9.54 1.86
N GLN A 71 7.33 -9.44 2.78
CA GLN A 71 8.13 -10.58 3.24
C GLN A 71 7.26 -11.67 3.88
N ARG A 72 6.32 -11.28 4.76
CA ARG A 72 5.39 -12.22 5.40
C ARG A 72 4.45 -12.89 4.39
N ILE A 73 3.91 -12.14 3.44
CA ILE A 73 3.07 -12.65 2.36
C ILE A 73 3.82 -13.71 1.55
N LYS A 74 5.04 -13.41 1.11
CA LYS A 74 5.86 -14.36 0.34
C LYS A 74 6.20 -15.61 1.14
N ALA A 75 6.61 -15.45 2.40
CA ALA A 75 6.99 -16.56 3.28
C ALA A 75 5.82 -17.49 3.65
N ASN A 76 4.58 -17.00 3.62
CA ASN A 76 3.38 -17.75 3.98
C ASN A 76 2.48 -18.03 2.76
N ALA A 77 2.98 -17.86 1.54
CA ALA A 77 2.20 -18.07 0.33
C ALA A 77 1.72 -19.54 0.21
N SER A 78 0.41 -19.73 0.19
CA SER A 78 -0.25 -21.03 -0.02
C SER A 78 -0.91 -21.13 -1.39
N SER A 79 -0.88 -20.07 -2.19
CA SER A 79 -1.43 -20.01 -3.53
C SER A 79 -0.65 -18.98 -4.38
N CYS A 80 -1.01 -18.87 -5.66
CA CYS A 80 -0.47 -17.82 -6.51
C CYS A 80 -0.98 -16.41 -6.18
N PHE A 81 -2.02 -16.28 -5.33
CA PHE A 81 -2.55 -15.00 -4.87
C PHE A 81 -1.97 -14.62 -3.52
N ALA A 82 -1.61 -13.34 -3.36
CA ALA A 82 -1.16 -12.80 -2.09
C ALA A 82 -2.27 -12.87 -1.01
N PHE A 83 -3.53 -12.77 -1.43
CA PHE A 83 -4.69 -12.80 -0.56
C PHE A 83 -5.80 -13.68 -1.15
N PRO A 84 -5.65 -15.02 -1.10
CA PRO A 84 -6.60 -15.98 -1.70
C PRO A 84 -8.00 -15.89 -1.10
N ARG A 85 -8.15 -15.36 0.11
CA ARG A 85 -9.44 -15.07 0.73
C ARG A 85 -10.29 -14.08 -0.06
N TYR A 86 -9.67 -13.18 -0.81
CA TYR A 86 -10.34 -12.10 -1.53
C TYR A 86 -10.20 -12.20 -3.04
N THR A 87 -9.33 -13.07 -3.53
CA THR A 87 -8.99 -13.15 -4.96
C THR A 87 -8.87 -14.57 -5.44
N ASP A 88 -9.51 -14.84 -6.57
CA ASP A 88 -9.43 -16.09 -7.33
C ASP A 88 -9.09 -15.80 -8.80
N ASN A 89 -9.07 -16.82 -9.66
CA ASN A 89 -8.74 -16.71 -11.08
C ASN A 89 -9.73 -15.86 -11.88
N THR A 90 -10.89 -15.53 -11.34
CA THR A 90 -11.98 -14.83 -12.04
C THR A 90 -12.14 -13.40 -11.60
N ARG A 91 -11.94 -13.11 -10.32
CA ARG A 91 -12.20 -11.79 -9.74
C ARG A 91 -11.42 -11.53 -8.46
N CYS A 92 -11.27 -10.23 -8.15
CA CYS A 92 -10.87 -9.74 -6.84
C CYS A 92 -12.09 -9.10 -6.13
N ASN A 93 -12.52 -9.66 -5.02
CA ASN A 93 -13.63 -9.14 -4.21
C ASN A 93 -13.15 -8.07 -3.22
N ALA A 94 -12.83 -6.89 -3.76
CA ALA A 94 -12.34 -5.76 -2.98
C ALA A 94 -13.37 -5.24 -1.95
N ASN A 95 -14.67 -5.39 -2.22
CA ASN A 95 -15.71 -4.99 -1.27
C ASN A 95 -15.71 -5.88 -0.02
N SER A 96 -15.55 -7.20 -0.20
CA SER A 96 -15.40 -8.12 0.93
C SER A 96 -14.17 -7.78 1.77
N ALA A 97 -13.02 -7.48 1.13
CA ALA A 97 -11.82 -7.05 1.81
C ALA A 97 -12.04 -5.73 2.59
N THR A 98 -12.69 -4.73 1.95
CA THR A 98 -13.02 -3.45 2.60
C THR A 98 -13.85 -3.66 3.86
N ASN A 99 -14.92 -4.45 3.77
CA ASN A 99 -15.83 -4.69 4.88
C ASN A 99 -15.13 -5.43 6.03
N ALA A 100 -14.34 -6.47 5.72
CA ALA A 100 -13.59 -7.22 6.72
C ALA A 100 -12.57 -6.35 7.45
N LEU A 101 -11.79 -5.54 6.71
CA LEU A 101 -10.77 -4.68 7.29
C LEU A 101 -11.38 -3.54 8.11
N ASN A 102 -12.43 -2.88 7.63
CA ASN A 102 -13.10 -1.82 8.39
C ASN A 102 -13.73 -2.39 9.66
N LYS A 103 -14.40 -3.56 9.60
CA LYS A 103 -14.92 -4.23 10.80
C LYS A 103 -13.81 -4.50 11.81
N TRP A 104 -12.67 -4.99 11.36
CA TRP A 104 -11.53 -5.27 12.23
C TRP A 104 -10.93 -3.97 12.83
N LEU A 105 -10.77 -2.91 12.03
CA LEU A 105 -10.28 -1.61 12.49
C LEU A 105 -11.21 -1.00 13.56
N HIS A 106 -12.52 -1.07 13.35
CA HIS A 106 -13.51 -0.56 14.30
C HIS A 106 -13.55 -1.35 15.62
N ALA A 107 -13.30 -2.66 15.56
CA ALA A 107 -13.28 -3.51 16.74
C ALA A 107 -11.99 -3.36 17.58
N ASN A 108 -10.85 -3.04 16.95
CA ASN A 108 -9.55 -3.04 17.61
C ASN A 108 -8.96 -1.65 17.83
N PHE A 109 -9.52 -0.60 17.19
CA PHE A 109 -9.02 0.77 17.28
C PHE A 109 -10.17 1.75 17.47
N ARG A 110 -10.51 2.54 16.43
CA ARG A 110 -11.52 3.61 16.48
C ARG A 110 -12.50 3.46 15.34
N LYS A 111 -13.76 3.81 15.57
CA LYS A 111 -14.87 3.72 14.59
C LYS A 111 -14.74 4.65 13.38
N ASP A 112 -13.96 5.74 13.52
CA ASP A 112 -13.72 6.71 12.45
C ASP A 112 -12.55 6.32 11.52
N ILE A 113 -11.75 5.29 11.88
CA ILE A 113 -10.66 4.80 11.04
C ILE A 113 -11.22 3.83 10.00
N VAL A 114 -10.96 4.13 8.73
CA VAL A 114 -11.32 3.27 7.59
C VAL A 114 -10.10 2.96 6.73
N ILE A 115 -10.09 1.79 6.10
CA ILE A 115 -8.93 1.34 5.31
C ILE A 115 -8.53 2.32 4.20
N HIS A 116 -9.48 3.01 3.60
CA HIS A 116 -9.20 4.01 2.57
C HIS A 116 -8.42 5.22 3.11
N GLY A 117 -8.61 5.55 4.38
CA GLY A 117 -7.90 6.62 5.07
C GLY A 117 -6.38 6.44 5.10
N PHE A 118 -5.88 5.20 5.16
CA PHE A 118 -4.44 4.93 5.12
C PHE A 118 -3.78 5.44 3.85
N ARG A 119 -4.47 5.34 2.71
CA ARG A 119 -3.97 5.86 1.45
C ARG A 119 -3.95 7.39 1.41
N HIS A 120 -4.93 8.07 2.02
CA HIS A 120 -4.91 9.53 2.19
C HIS A 120 -3.79 9.94 3.13
N ALA A 121 -3.66 9.27 4.27
CA ALA A 121 -2.57 9.51 5.22
C ALA A 121 -1.18 9.36 4.57
N MET A 122 -1.00 8.39 3.67
CA MET A 122 0.25 8.25 2.89
C MET A 122 0.54 9.50 2.07
N ARG A 123 -0.47 10.08 1.40
CA ARG A 123 -0.32 11.32 0.63
C ARG A 123 0.12 12.50 1.51
N ASP A 124 -0.49 12.63 2.68
CA ASP A 124 -0.18 13.71 3.61
C ASP A 124 1.21 13.53 4.23
N ARG A 125 1.60 12.30 4.54
CA ARG A 125 2.96 11.98 5.01
C ARG A 125 4.03 12.31 3.97
N LEU A 126 3.79 12.04 2.68
CA LEU A 126 4.71 12.41 1.59
C LEU A 126 4.82 13.94 1.46
N ARG A 127 3.72 14.68 1.63
CA ARG A 127 3.74 16.15 1.66
C ARG A 127 4.55 16.67 2.85
N ALA A 128 4.42 16.03 4.01
CA ALA A 128 5.14 16.43 5.23
C ALA A 128 6.67 16.32 5.09
N VAL A 129 7.17 15.47 4.20
CA VAL A 129 8.61 15.39 3.87
C VAL A 129 8.97 16.17 2.60
N SER A 130 8.10 17.09 2.15
CA SER A 130 8.29 17.93 0.96
C SER A 130 8.49 17.14 -0.34
N CYS A 131 7.86 15.97 -0.47
CA CYS A 131 7.89 15.19 -1.71
C CYS A 131 7.20 15.99 -2.84
N PRO A 132 7.79 16.09 -4.04
CA PRO A 132 7.18 16.77 -5.18
C PRO A 132 5.81 16.16 -5.54
N SER A 133 4.85 17.01 -5.92
CA SER A 133 3.47 16.57 -6.21
C SER A 133 3.38 15.50 -7.29
N GLU A 134 4.19 15.62 -8.35
CA GLU A 134 4.28 14.65 -9.44
C GLU A 134 4.75 13.27 -8.94
N MET A 135 5.74 13.26 -8.06
CA MET A 135 6.22 12.05 -7.42
C MET A 135 5.14 11.42 -6.51
N ILE A 136 4.44 12.25 -5.73
CA ILE A 136 3.31 11.79 -4.90
C ILE A 136 2.26 11.12 -5.78
N ASP A 137 1.87 11.77 -6.88
CA ASP A 137 0.85 11.26 -7.79
C ASP A 137 1.31 9.97 -8.48
N GLN A 138 2.57 9.85 -8.86
CA GLN A 138 3.14 8.61 -9.39
C GLN A 138 3.12 7.48 -8.35
N ILE A 139 3.60 7.71 -7.12
CA ILE A 139 3.61 6.71 -6.03
C ILE A 139 2.19 6.18 -5.81
N GLY A 140 1.24 7.07 -5.63
CA GLY A 140 -0.14 6.69 -5.37
C GLY A 140 -0.91 6.22 -6.60
N GLY A 141 -0.46 6.53 -7.83
CA GLY A 141 -1.27 6.39 -9.05
C GLY A 141 -2.53 7.25 -8.95
N TRP A 142 -2.38 8.49 -8.48
CA TRP A 142 -3.38 9.54 -8.63
C TRP A 142 -3.16 10.23 -9.98
N SER A 143 -4.21 10.68 -10.63
CA SER A 143 -4.11 11.54 -11.81
C SER A 143 -4.38 12.98 -11.40
N SER A 144 -3.50 13.89 -11.75
CA SER A 144 -3.68 15.32 -11.47
C SER A 144 -4.59 16.00 -12.47
N GLY A 145 -4.98 15.32 -13.57
CA GLY A 145 -5.76 15.91 -14.68
C GLY A 145 -4.97 16.91 -15.55
N LYS A 146 -3.67 17.07 -15.31
CA LYS A 146 -2.83 17.95 -16.14
C LYS A 146 -2.44 17.25 -17.43
N VAL A 147 -2.62 17.93 -18.55
CA VAL A 147 -2.38 17.44 -19.94
C VAL A 147 -0.89 17.10 -20.18
N GLY A 148 0.04 17.58 -19.36
CA GLY A 148 1.49 17.35 -19.50
C GLY A 148 2.03 16.05 -18.91
N GLU A 149 1.25 15.30 -18.12
CA GLU A 149 1.73 14.09 -17.41
C GLU A 149 1.92 12.84 -18.29
N GLY A 150 1.59 12.93 -19.58
CA GLY A 150 1.77 11.84 -20.54
C GLY A 150 3.12 11.82 -21.25
N TYR A 151 3.96 12.81 -21.06
CA TYR A 151 5.25 12.96 -21.72
C TYR A 151 6.39 12.61 -20.75
N GLY A 152 7.03 11.44 -20.95
CA GLY A 152 8.19 10.97 -20.22
C GLY A 152 7.98 9.62 -19.53
N GLU A 153 9.08 8.96 -19.19
CA GLU A 153 9.06 7.65 -18.52
C GLU A 153 8.70 7.73 -17.02
N GLY A 154 8.43 8.96 -16.51
CA GLY A 154 8.20 9.20 -15.09
C GLY A 154 9.48 9.07 -14.25
N HIS A 155 9.30 9.07 -12.91
CA HIS A 155 10.41 8.91 -11.98
C HIS A 155 10.80 7.43 -11.85
N SER A 156 12.09 7.16 -11.73
CA SER A 156 12.59 5.80 -11.52
C SER A 156 12.13 5.21 -10.18
N VAL A 157 12.15 3.88 -10.08
CA VAL A 157 11.84 3.17 -8.82
C VAL A 157 12.80 3.60 -7.70
N LEU A 158 14.06 3.86 -8.02
CA LEU A 158 15.07 4.34 -7.07
C LEU A 158 14.71 5.72 -6.50
N GLN A 159 14.35 6.68 -7.36
CA GLN A 159 13.93 8.02 -6.92
C GLN A 159 12.68 7.94 -6.03
N THR A 160 11.70 7.11 -6.43
CA THR A 160 10.49 6.87 -5.66
C THR A 160 10.83 6.27 -4.29
N LYS A 161 11.73 5.26 -4.23
CA LYS A 161 12.20 4.64 -2.98
C LYS A 161 12.83 5.65 -2.04
N GLN A 162 13.64 6.58 -2.54
CA GLN A 162 14.28 7.60 -1.71
C GLN A 162 13.26 8.45 -0.94
N TRP A 163 12.20 8.89 -1.60
CA TRP A 163 11.13 9.65 -0.94
C TRP A 163 10.32 8.82 0.05
N MET A 164 9.99 7.59 -0.30
CA MET A 164 9.27 6.68 0.60
C MET A 164 10.10 6.29 1.82
N THR A 165 11.43 6.19 1.69
CA THR A 165 12.33 5.96 2.83
C THR A 165 12.35 7.17 3.77
N ARG A 166 12.42 8.39 3.24
CA ARG A 166 12.33 9.62 4.06
C ARG A 166 11.05 9.69 4.89
N LEU A 167 9.93 9.28 4.30
CA LEU A 167 8.64 9.20 4.99
C LEU A 167 8.69 8.26 6.21
N VAL A 168 9.30 7.08 6.06
CA VAL A 168 9.43 6.11 7.17
C VAL A 168 10.34 6.65 8.27
N LEU A 169 11.48 7.24 7.91
CA LEU A 169 12.41 7.85 8.87
C LEU A 169 11.78 9.02 9.64
N HIS A 170 11.00 9.87 8.94
CA HIS A 170 10.28 10.97 9.59
C HIS A 170 9.25 10.50 10.63
N LEU A 171 8.60 9.37 10.40
CA LEU A 171 7.69 8.78 11.39
C LEU A 171 8.44 8.25 12.62
N SER A 172 9.61 7.66 12.40
CA SER A 172 10.44 7.11 13.48
C SER A 172 11.05 8.21 14.37
N SER A 173 11.20 9.42 13.85
CA SER A 173 11.77 10.57 14.58
C SER A 173 10.74 11.35 15.41
N LYS A 174 9.44 11.14 15.20
CA LYS A 174 8.39 11.79 16.01
C LYS A 174 8.27 11.07 17.36
N PRO A 175 8.35 11.78 18.51
CA PRO A 175 8.07 11.19 19.82
C PRO A 175 6.68 10.57 19.79
N THR A 176 6.56 9.33 20.23
CA THR A 176 5.26 8.69 20.43
C THR A 176 4.63 9.32 21.67
N GLU A 177 3.86 10.38 21.52
CA GLU A 177 2.95 10.86 22.57
C GLU A 177 1.90 9.77 22.81
N ARG A 178 2.24 8.84 23.71
CA ARG A 178 1.28 7.90 24.28
C ARG A 178 0.51 8.63 25.37
N ASN A 179 -0.38 9.52 25.00
CA ASN A 179 -1.42 9.96 25.92
C ASN A 179 -2.50 8.86 26.01
N PHE A 180 -2.20 7.83 26.80
CA PHE A 180 -3.26 7.08 27.46
C PHE A 180 -3.77 7.98 28.58
N ALA A 181 -4.74 8.83 28.29
CA ALA A 181 -5.56 9.43 29.32
C ALA A 181 -6.26 8.28 30.05
N SER A 182 -5.77 7.94 31.23
CA SER A 182 -6.46 7.15 32.24
C SER A 182 -7.69 7.96 32.65
N GLY A 183 -8.83 7.71 31.97
CA GLY A 183 -10.13 8.20 32.39
C GLY A 183 -10.66 7.33 33.53
N LYS A 184 -10.84 7.97 34.64
CA LYS A 184 -11.59 7.46 35.80
C LYS A 184 -13.05 7.18 35.43
#